data_f34ede784811c59935e4dfe053c8913e
#
_entry.id   f34ede784811c59935e4dfe053c8913e
#
_cell.length_a   1.000
_cell.length_b   1.000
_cell.length_c   1.000
_cell.angle_alpha   90.00
_cell.angle_beta   90.00
_cell.angle_gamma   90.00
#
_symmetry.space_group_name_H-M   'P 1'
#
loop_
_entity.id
_entity.type
_entity.pdbx_description
1 polymer ?
#
loop_
_entity_poly.entity_id
_entity_poly.type
_entity_poly.pdbx_seq_one_letter_code
_entity_poly.pdbx_strand_id
1 'polypeptide(L)'
;MSTQAGSQMQSFTHDGFELTFLDRQPASGEGDPVLMIHGFASSHYVNWVSPGWFKTLNDAGYRAIAFDNRGHGSSSKSYEEADYTPVKMASDAAALLGHLGIGRAHVMGYSMGARIAAFMALSDPDKVA
;
A
#
# COMPACT_ATOMS: atom_id res chain seq x y z
N MET A 1 -21.19 -13.41 3.10
CA MET A 1 -20.85 -12.85 3.15
C MET A 1 -20.22 -12.31 2.73
N SER A 2 -20.06 -12.03 2.57
CA SER A 2 -19.61 -11.47 2.37
C SER A 2 -18.86 -10.82 1.97
N THR A 3 -19.22 -10.66 1.08
CA THR A 3 -18.51 -9.52 0.77
C THR A 3 -17.27 -9.24 1.47
N GLN A 4 -16.88 -10.07 2.21
CA GLN A 4 -15.72 -9.89 3.02
C GLN A 4 -14.43 -10.06 2.24
N ALA A 5 -14.54 -10.59 1.03
CA ALA A 5 -13.40 -10.63 0.12
C ALA A 5 -12.99 -9.18 -0.14
N GLY A 6 -11.73 -8.85 -0.14
CA GLY A 6 -11.24 -7.50 -0.32
C GLY A 6 -11.24 -6.65 0.94
N SER A 7 -11.96 -7.11 2.00
CA SER A 7 -11.94 -6.44 3.30
C SER A 7 -10.99 -7.11 4.26
N GLN A 8 -10.51 -8.28 3.92
CA GLN A 8 -9.60 -9.04 4.75
C GLN A 8 -8.16 -8.74 4.38
N MET A 9 -7.29 -8.79 5.38
CA MET A 9 -5.87 -8.66 5.15
C MET A 9 -5.34 -9.81 4.33
N GLN A 10 -4.50 -9.48 3.37
CA GLN A 10 -3.81 -10.44 2.52
C GLN A 10 -2.31 -10.22 2.67
N SER A 11 -1.51 -11.07 2.10
CA SER A 11 -0.06 -10.90 2.13
C SER A 11 0.58 -11.36 0.83
N PHE A 12 1.79 -10.87 0.58
CA PHE A 12 2.62 -11.30 -0.53
C PHE A 12 4.07 -11.18 -0.08
N THR A 13 4.99 -11.80 -0.80
CA THR A 13 6.40 -11.79 -0.44
C THR A 13 7.21 -11.00 -1.46
N HIS A 14 8.07 -10.13 -0.99
CA HIS A 14 9.01 -9.38 -1.81
C HIS A 14 10.31 -9.16 -1.04
N ASP A 15 11.44 -9.37 -1.69
CA ASP A 15 12.77 -9.14 -1.10
C ASP A 15 12.94 -9.85 0.25
N GLY A 16 12.33 -11.05 0.37
CA GLY A 16 12.42 -11.84 1.60
C GLY A 16 11.47 -11.40 2.71
N PHE A 17 10.66 -10.37 2.48
CA PHE A 17 9.68 -9.89 3.46
C PHE A 17 8.29 -10.33 3.10
N GLU A 18 7.53 -10.80 4.09
CA GLU A 18 6.11 -10.99 3.93
C GLU A 18 5.42 -9.68 4.30
N LEU A 19 4.70 -9.11 3.34
CA LEU A 19 4.08 -7.80 3.48
C LEU A 19 2.57 -7.96 3.47
N THR A 20 1.91 -7.36 4.45
CA THR A 20 0.45 -7.44 4.58
C THR A 20 -0.21 -6.22 3.94
N PHE A 21 -1.34 -6.44 3.31
CA PHE A 21 -2.05 -5.36 2.63
C PHE A 21 -3.57 -5.55 2.68
N LEU A 22 -4.28 -4.45 2.44
CA LEU A 22 -5.72 -4.44 2.28
C LEU A 22 -6.03 -3.84 0.92
N ASP A 23 -6.94 -4.47 0.18
CA ASP A 23 -7.33 -4.05 -1.16
C ASP A 23 -8.85 -4.13 -1.25
N ARG A 24 -9.50 -3.01 -1.52
CA ARG A 24 -10.96 -2.96 -1.55
C ARG A 24 -11.46 -2.20 -2.77
N GLN A 25 -12.22 -2.89 -3.61
CA GLN A 25 -12.91 -2.26 -4.73
C GLN A 25 -14.13 -1.47 -4.23
N PRO A 26 -14.54 -0.42 -4.94
CA PRO A 26 -15.76 0.29 -4.59
C PRO A 26 -16.99 -0.59 -4.86
N ALA A 27 -18.09 -0.30 -4.18
CA ALA A 27 -19.34 -1.03 -4.37
C ALA A 27 -19.87 -0.93 -5.80
N SER A 28 -19.50 0.14 -6.50
CA SER A 28 -19.92 0.37 -7.89
C SER A 28 -19.24 -0.57 -8.88
N GLY A 29 -18.22 -1.33 -8.46
CA GLY A 29 -17.52 -2.26 -9.35
C GLY A 29 -16.02 -2.02 -9.32
N GLU A 30 -15.41 -1.89 -10.51
CA GLU A 30 -13.98 -1.64 -10.58
C GLU A 30 -13.70 -0.15 -10.60
N GLY A 31 -12.76 0.29 -9.79
CA GLY A 31 -12.37 1.69 -9.73
C GLY A 31 -10.88 1.85 -10.01
N ASP A 32 -10.48 3.08 -10.34
CA ASP A 32 -9.07 3.40 -10.49
C ASP A 32 -8.35 3.19 -9.18
N PRO A 33 -7.17 2.57 -9.20
CA PRO A 33 -6.47 2.24 -7.97
C PRO A 33 -5.75 3.44 -7.35
N VAL A 34 -5.88 3.55 -6.04
CA VAL A 34 -5.14 4.49 -5.22
C VAL A 34 -4.36 3.69 -4.17
N LEU A 35 -3.04 3.76 -4.25
CA LEU A 35 -2.16 3.09 -3.29
C LEU A 35 -1.77 4.10 -2.20
N MET A 36 -1.95 3.71 -0.94
CA MET A 36 -1.68 4.57 0.21
C MET A 36 -0.54 4.00 1.04
N ILE A 37 0.45 4.85 1.35
CA ILE A 37 1.67 4.45 2.07
C ILE A 37 1.75 5.21 3.39
N HIS A 38 1.75 4.46 4.50
CA HIS A 38 1.69 5.05 5.84
C HIS A 38 3.03 5.61 6.32
N GLY A 39 2.98 6.37 7.42
CA GLY A 39 4.13 6.99 8.02
C GLY A 39 4.92 6.09 8.96
N PHE A 40 6.06 6.60 9.44
CA PHE A 40 6.95 5.87 10.34
C PHE A 40 6.23 5.48 11.63
N ALA A 41 6.50 4.28 12.11
CA ALA A 41 5.94 3.74 13.36
C ALA A 41 4.42 3.65 13.35
N SER A 42 3.79 3.65 12.18
CA SER A 42 2.35 3.55 12.03
C SER A 42 1.98 2.24 11.32
N SER A 43 0.85 2.22 10.64
CA SER A 43 0.37 1.06 9.89
C SER A 43 -0.69 1.51 8.89
N HIS A 44 -1.07 0.60 7.97
CA HIS A 44 -2.18 0.89 7.07
C HIS A 44 -3.45 1.22 7.85
N TYR A 45 -3.67 0.53 8.97
CA TYR A 45 -4.89 0.71 9.76
C TYR A 45 -4.94 2.11 10.39
N VAL A 46 -3.86 2.51 11.06
CA VAL A 46 -3.82 3.77 11.80
C VAL A 46 -3.92 4.98 10.86
N ASN A 47 -3.23 4.95 9.73
CA ASN A 47 -3.24 6.09 8.82
C ASN A 47 -4.41 6.08 7.85
N TRP A 48 -4.90 4.91 7.42
CA TRP A 48 -5.80 4.86 6.28
C TRP A 48 -7.17 4.26 6.56
N VAL A 49 -7.26 3.25 7.44
CA VAL A 49 -8.54 2.62 7.76
C VAL A 49 -9.27 3.42 8.83
N SER A 50 -8.62 3.62 9.98
CA SER A 50 -9.24 4.27 11.14
C SER A 50 -9.75 5.69 10.84
N PRO A 51 -8.99 6.54 10.11
CA PRO A 51 -9.48 7.88 9.76
C PRO A 51 -10.57 7.89 8.68
N GLY A 52 -10.81 6.78 7.99
CA GLY A 52 -11.87 6.68 7.01
C GLY A 52 -11.46 6.87 5.55
N TRP A 53 -10.17 6.79 5.22
CA TRP A 53 -9.72 6.97 3.85
C TRP A 53 -10.23 5.88 2.90
N PHE A 54 -10.26 4.61 3.36
CA PHE A 54 -10.80 3.52 2.54
C PHE A 54 -12.26 3.79 2.19
N LYS A 55 -13.05 4.16 3.19
CA LYS A 55 -14.46 4.44 2.95
C LYS A 55 -14.63 5.62 2.01
N THR A 56 -13.88 6.70 2.24
CA THR A 56 -13.98 7.91 1.42
C THR A 56 -13.64 7.62 -0.05
N LEU A 57 -12.54 6.90 -0.29
CA LEU A 57 -12.14 6.56 -1.65
C LEU A 57 -13.14 5.62 -2.32
N ASN A 58 -13.60 4.60 -1.61
CA ASN A 58 -14.59 3.69 -2.16
C ASN A 58 -15.92 4.40 -2.46
N ASP A 59 -16.34 5.31 -1.60
CA ASP A 59 -17.58 6.09 -1.82
C ASP A 59 -17.44 6.98 -3.06
N ALA A 60 -16.22 7.39 -3.38
CA ALA A 60 -15.94 8.21 -4.57
C ALA A 60 -15.67 7.37 -5.83
N GLY A 61 -15.75 6.05 -5.72
CA GLY A 61 -15.59 5.16 -6.87
C GLY A 61 -14.18 4.68 -7.13
N TYR A 62 -13.24 4.89 -6.19
CA TYR A 62 -11.85 4.44 -6.34
C TYR A 62 -11.62 3.10 -5.65
N ARG A 63 -10.70 2.33 -6.21
CA ARG A 63 -10.14 1.15 -5.56
C ARG A 63 -9.11 1.62 -4.54
N ALA A 64 -9.26 1.20 -3.30
CA ALA A 64 -8.38 1.63 -2.21
C ALA A 64 -7.45 0.49 -1.82
N ILE A 65 -6.14 0.76 -1.79
CA ILE A 65 -5.11 -0.23 -1.48
C ILE A 65 -4.15 0.40 -0.48
N ALA A 66 -3.83 -0.32 0.58
CA ALA A 66 -2.81 0.11 1.53
C ALA A 66 -2.09 -1.11 2.08
N PHE A 67 -0.83 -0.95 2.42
CA PHE A 67 -0.04 -2.05 2.97
C PHE A 67 0.74 -1.57 4.18
N ASP A 68 1.20 -2.53 4.98
CA ASP A 68 2.10 -2.25 6.08
C ASP A 68 3.51 -2.29 5.54
N ASN A 69 4.24 -1.18 5.64
CA ASN A 69 5.64 -1.12 5.25
C ASN A 69 6.42 -2.21 5.99
N ARG A 70 7.54 -2.67 5.38
CA ARG A 70 8.41 -3.62 6.06
C ARG A 70 8.77 -3.08 7.44
N GLY A 71 8.76 -3.95 8.43
CA GLY A 71 9.05 -3.57 9.81
C GLY A 71 7.88 -2.96 10.57
N HIS A 72 6.72 -2.78 9.93
CA HIS A 72 5.57 -2.10 10.52
C HIS A 72 4.33 -3.01 10.49
N GLY A 73 3.40 -2.72 11.39
CA GLY A 73 2.11 -3.42 11.42
C GLY A 73 2.30 -4.92 11.49
N SER A 74 1.64 -5.64 10.58
CA SER A 74 1.69 -7.10 10.50
C SER A 74 2.70 -7.61 9.48
N SER A 75 3.44 -6.73 8.83
CA SER A 75 4.49 -7.14 7.89
C SER A 75 5.74 -7.63 8.62
N SER A 76 6.58 -8.41 7.92
CA SER A 76 7.83 -8.94 8.48
C SER A 76 8.74 -7.83 8.96
N LYS A 77 9.53 -8.15 9.98
CA LYS A 77 10.46 -7.21 10.59
C LYS A 77 11.90 -7.66 10.40
N SER A 78 12.81 -6.70 10.30
CA SER A 78 14.24 -6.92 10.25
C SER A 78 14.90 -5.97 11.22
N TYR A 79 16.03 -6.36 11.75
CA TYR A 79 16.81 -5.51 12.65
C TYR A 79 18.06 -4.96 11.95
N GLU A 80 18.16 -5.17 10.64
CA GLU A 80 19.25 -4.63 9.83
C GLU A 80 18.84 -3.27 9.28
N GLU A 81 19.58 -2.24 9.64
CA GLU A 81 19.28 -0.87 9.21
C GLU A 81 19.21 -0.74 7.69
N ALA A 82 20.11 -1.46 7.00
CA ALA A 82 20.20 -1.41 5.54
C ALA A 82 18.95 -1.91 4.83
N ASP A 83 18.05 -2.61 5.53
CA ASP A 83 16.80 -3.09 4.96
C ASP A 83 15.75 -2.00 4.84
N TYR A 84 15.97 -0.85 5.47
CA TYR A 84 14.95 0.22 5.57
C TYR A 84 15.28 1.45 4.75
N THR A 85 16.00 1.31 3.65
CA THR A 85 16.26 2.45 2.77
C THR A 85 14.97 2.84 2.03
N PRO A 86 14.79 4.12 1.71
CA PRO A 86 13.61 4.55 0.94
C PRO A 86 13.48 3.81 -0.39
N VAL A 87 14.58 3.50 -1.06
CA VAL A 87 14.57 2.78 -2.33
C VAL A 87 14.01 1.38 -2.15
N LYS A 88 14.44 0.67 -1.11
CA LYS A 88 13.93 -0.68 -0.84
C LYS A 88 12.46 -0.66 -0.45
N MET A 89 12.07 0.31 0.38
CA MET A 89 10.69 0.43 0.81
C MET A 89 9.78 0.82 -0.38
N ALA A 90 10.29 1.66 -1.28
CA ALA A 90 9.57 1.98 -2.52
C ALA A 90 9.42 0.75 -3.43
N SER A 91 10.44 -0.14 -3.44
CA SER A 91 10.33 -1.36 -4.23
C SER A 91 9.22 -2.27 -3.73
N ASP A 92 8.93 -2.25 -2.43
CA ASP A 92 7.81 -3.02 -1.88
C ASP A 92 6.47 -2.52 -2.45
N ALA A 93 6.30 -1.20 -2.54
CA ALA A 93 5.09 -0.59 -3.08
C ALA A 93 4.91 -0.98 -4.56
N ALA A 94 5.98 -0.89 -5.35
CA ALA A 94 5.94 -1.27 -6.76
C ALA A 94 5.64 -2.77 -6.92
N ALA A 95 6.22 -3.61 -6.06
CA ALA A 95 6.00 -5.04 -6.08
C ALA A 95 4.55 -5.40 -5.75
N LEU A 96 3.92 -4.65 -4.83
CA LEU A 96 2.52 -4.87 -4.51
C LEU A 96 1.64 -4.63 -5.74
N LEU A 97 1.87 -3.55 -6.47
CA LEU A 97 1.12 -3.28 -7.69
C LEU A 97 1.30 -4.42 -8.70
N GLY A 98 2.53 -4.92 -8.84
CA GLY A 98 2.80 -6.06 -9.72
C GLY A 98 2.07 -7.32 -9.27
N HIS A 99 2.05 -7.58 -7.97
CA HIS A 99 1.34 -8.72 -7.38
C HIS A 99 -0.17 -8.65 -7.68
N LEU A 100 -0.73 -7.46 -7.65
CA LEU A 100 -2.16 -7.25 -7.92
C LEU A 100 -2.48 -7.10 -9.42
N GLY A 101 -1.48 -7.18 -10.27
CA GLY A 101 -1.69 -7.03 -11.72
C GLY A 101 -2.02 -5.61 -12.13
N ILE A 102 -1.64 -4.62 -11.33
CA ILE A 102 -1.91 -3.21 -11.59
C ILE A 102 -0.70 -2.59 -12.25
N GLY A 103 -0.90 -2.06 -13.47
CA GLY A 103 0.19 -1.44 -14.20
C GLY A 103 0.51 -0.03 -13.70
N ARG A 104 -0.49 0.68 -13.21
CA ARG A 104 -0.32 2.07 -12.81
C ARG A 104 -1.38 2.46 -11.78
N ALA A 105 -0.99 3.23 -10.76
CA ALA A 105 -1.90 3.67 -9.70
C ALA A 105 -1.59 5.09 -9.27
N HIS A 106 -2.59 5.78 -8.75
CA HIS A 106 -2.37 7.00 -7.98
C HIS A 106 -1.71 6.59 -6.67
N VAL A 107 -0.77 7.38 -6.19
CA VAL A 107 -0.04 7.06 -4.96
C VAL A 107 -0.16 8.21 -3.98
N MET A 108 -0.60 7.88 -2.77
CA MET A 108 -0.69 8.83 -1.66
C MET A 108 0.25 8.38 -0.57
N GLY A 109 0.91 9.32 0.06
CA GLY A 109 1.78 8.99 1.18
C GLY A 109 1.64 10.00 2.30
N TYR A 110 1.83 9.54 3.54
CA TYR A 110 1.84 10.41 4.71
C TYR A 110 3.21 10.35 5.37
N SER A 111 3.85 11.49 5.58
CA SER A 111 5.15 11.61 6.26
C SER A 111 6.20 10.71 5.59
N MET A 112 6.74 9.70 6.27
CA MET A 112 7.68 8.75 5.66
C MET A 112 7.08 8.13 4.39
N GLY A 113 5.79 7.84 4.39
CA GLY A 113 5.09 7.31 3.23
C GLY A 113 5.14 8.24 2.03
N ALA A 114 5.09 9.56 2.26
CA ALA A 114 5.22 10.53 1.18
C ALA A 114 6.61 10.49 0.56
N ARG A 115 7.64 10.28 1.37
CA ARG A 115 9.01 10.13 0.87
C ARG A 115 9.17 8.85 0.07
N ILE A 116 8.58 7.76 0.55
CA ILE A 116 8.59 6.49 -0.17
C ILE A 116 7.88 6.65 -1.52
N ALA A 117 6.73 7.34 -1.53
CA ALA A 117 5.99 7.60 -2.77
C ALA A 117 6.83 8.38 -3.77
N ALA A 118 7.60 9.37 -3.30
CA ALA A 118 8.49 10.15 -4.16
C ALA A 118 9.59 9.26 -4.77
N PHE A 119 10.20 8.39 -3.97
CA PHE A 119 11.20 7.45 -4.48
C PHE A 119 10.59 6.46 -5.46
N MET A 120 9.36 6.02 -5.23
CA MET A 120 8.65 5.16 -6.16
C MET A 120 8.46 5.86 -7.52
N ALA A 121 8.07 7.12 -7.50
CA ALA A 121 7.88 7.89 -8.73
C ALA A 121 9.20 8.08 -9.49
N LEU A 122 10.32 8.19 -8.77
CA LEU A 122 11.63 8.30 -9.39
C LEU A 122 12.13 6.97 -9.96
N SER A 123 11.89 5.88 -9.23
CA SER A 123 12.40 4.57 -9.61
C SER A 123 11.52 3.86 -10.63
N ASP A 124 10.21 4.03 -10.51
CA ASP A 124 9.22 3.35 -11.35
C ASP A 124 8.17 4.34 -11.86
N PRO A 125 8.57 5.35 -12.64
CA PRO A 125 7.64 6.42 -13.05
C PRO A 125 6.43 5.88 -13.84
N ASP A 126 6.57 4.75 -14.52
CA ASP A 126 5.48 4.18 -15.30
C ASP A 126 4.36 3.60 -14.42
N LYS A 127 4.65 3.35 -13.15
CA LYS A 127 3.66 2.79 -12.21
C LYS A 127 2.88 3.86 -11.47
N VAL A 128 3.28 5.11 -11.56
CA VAL A 128 2.66 6.21 -10.83
C VAL A 128 1.87 7.10 -11.78
N ALA A 129 0.58 7.22 -11.49
CA ALA A 129 -0.32 8.06 -12.29
C ALA A 129 -0.18 9.54 -11.92
#